data_6fe44dc8cb5c5118a23a30112a822d3d
#
_entry.id   6fe44dc8cb5c5118a23a30112a822d3d
#
_cell.length_a   1.000
_cell.length_b   1.000
_cell.length_c   1.000
_cell.angle_alpha   90.00
_cell.angle_beta   90.00
_cell.angle_gamma   90.00
#
_symmetry.space_group_name_H-M   'P 1'
#
loop_
_entity.id
_entity.type
_entity.pdbx_description
1 polymer ?
#
loop_
_entity_poly.entity_id
_entity_poly.type
_entity_poly.pdbx_seq_one_letter_code
_entity_poly.pdbx_strand_id
1 'polypeptide(L)' 'MNDSEKCDDMLAAEYALGTLRGGARLQFQKRLAAEPGLAARVAYWQET' A
#
# COMPACT_ATOMS: atom_id res chain seq x y z
N MET A 1 -9.81 16.41 -1.25
CA MET A 1 -9.23 15.24 -0.67
C MET A 1 -10.21 14.08 -0.75
N ASN A 2 -9.79 12.97 -1.26
CA ASN A 2 -10.74 11.89 -1.47
C ASN A 2 -10.39 10.67 -0.59
N ASP A 3 -11.37 9.80 -0.43
CA ASP A 3 -11.21 8.63 0.42
C ASP A 3 -10.20 7.64 -0.14
N SER A 4 -9.95 7.68 -1.45
CA SER A 4 -8.97 6.79 -2.08
C SER A 4 -7.57 7.00 -1.55
N GLU A 5 -7.18 8.23 -1.30
CA GLU A 5 -5.86 8.52 -0.78
C GLU A 5 -5.67 7.97 0.62
N LYS A 6 -6.70 8.09 1.45
CA LYS A 6 -6.65 7.54 2.81
C LYS A 6 -6.59 6.03 2.79
N CYS A 7 -7.37 5.40 1.91
CA CYS A 7 -7.36 3.95 1.78
C CYS A 7 -6.02 3.45 1.28
N ASP A 8 -5.42 4.15 0.33
CA ASP A 8 -4.13 3.75 -0.21
C ASP A 8 -3.03 3.87 0.84
N ASP A 9 -3.07 4.92 1.64
CA ASP A 9 -2.10 5.09 2.71
C ASP A 9 -2.25 4.00 3.77
N MET A 10 -3.48 3.69 4.13
CA MET A 10 -3.76 2.63 5.09
C MET A 10 -3.30 1.27 4.56
N LEU A 11 -3.58 0.98 3.29
CA LEU A 11 -3.16 -0.26 2.68
C LEU A 11 -1.64 -0.37 2.60
N ALA A 12 -0.98 0.74 2.30
CA ALA A 12 0.47 0.77 2.25
C ALA A 12 1.07 0.48 3.62
N ALA A 13 0.50 1.05 4.67
CA ALA A 13 0.96 0.81 6.04
C ALA A 13 0.76 -0.65 6.43
N GLU A 14 -0.42 -1.21 6.13
CA GLU A 14 -0.70 -2.60 6.43
C GLU A 14 0.20 -3.54 5.67
N TYR A 15 0.48 -3.22 4.41
CA TYR A 15 1.38 -4.02 3.61
C TYR A 15 2.79 -4.01 4.20
N ALA A 16 3.27 -2.84 4.59
CA ALA A 16 4.59 -2.68 5.18
C ALA A 16 4.72 -3.43 6.52
N LEU A 17 3.63 -3.45 7.30
CA LEU A 17 3.60 -4.13 8.58
C LEU A 17 3.38 -5.64 8.44
N GLY A 18 2.97 -6.09 7.26
CA GLY A 18 2.72 -7.50 7.02
C GLY A 18 1.35 -7.97 7.49
N THR A 19 0.41 -7.06 7.71
CA THR A 19 -0.94 -7.41 8.15
C THR A 19 -1.93 -7.54 7.00
N LEU A 20 -1.56 -7.06 5.80
CA LEU A 20 -2.40 -7.18 4.63
C LEU A 20 -2.26 -8.58 4.04
N ARG A 21 -3.38 -9.31 3.87
CA ARG A 21 -3.35 -10.71 3.46
C ARG A 21 -4.40 -11.02 2.40
N GLY A 22 -4.26 -12.20 1.81
CA GLY A 22 -5.24 -12.74 0.88
C GLY A 22 -5.33 -11.98 -0.42
N GLY A 23 -6.54 -11.90 -0.97
CA GLY A 23 -6.77 -11.22 -2.23
C GLY A 23 -6.41 -9.74 -2.20
N ALA A 24 -6.62 -9.09 -1.06
CA ALA A 24 -6.27 -7.68 -0.90
C ALA A 24 -4.77 -7.47 -1.09
N ARG A 25 -3.96 -8.38 -0.56
CA ARG A 25 -2.51 -8.28 -0.73
C ARG A 25 -2.11 -8.47 -2.18
N LEU A 26 -2.72 -9.43 -2.86
CA LEU A 26 -2.43 -9.66 -4.27
C LEU A 26 -2.81 -8.47 -5.13
N GLN A 27 -3.97 -7.88 -4.88
CA GLN A 27 -4.41 -6.70 -5.62
C GLN A 27 -3.47 -5.53 -5.36
N PHE A 28 -3.05 -5.35 -4.12
CA PHE A 28 -2.15 -4.28 -3.77
C PHE A 28 -0.79 -4.47 -4.47
N GLN A 29 -0.29 -5.68 -4.52
CA GLN A 29 0.95 -5.98 -5.21
C GLN A 29 0.88 -5.64 -6.70
N LYS A 30 -0.26 -5.92 -7.32
CA LYS A 30 -0.47 -5.56 -8.73
C LYS A 30 -0.43 -4.04 -8.90
N ARG A 31 -1.03 -3.32 -7.98
CA ARG A 31 -1.03 -1.86 -8.02
C ARG A 31 0.38 -1.30 -7.81
N LEU A 32 1.16 -1.92 -6.95
CA LEU A 32 2.55 -1.49 -6.73
C LEU A 32 3.36 -1.52 -8.02
N ALA A 33 3.15 -2.54 -8.84
CA ALA A 33 3.85 -2.65 -10.11
C ALA A 33 3.43 -1.56 -11.10
N ALA A 34 2.18 -1.11 -11.00
CA ALA A 34 1.63 -0.12 -11.93
C ALA A 34 1.76 1.32 -11.43
N GLU A 35 1.90 1.52 -10.12
CA GLU A 35 1.88 2.85 -9.51
C GLU A 35 3.14 3.08 -8.67
N PRO A 36 4.16 3.73 -9.23
CA PRO A 36 5.41 3.95 -8.48
C PRO A 36 5.23 4.81 -7.24
N GLY A 37 4.25 5.72 -7.26
CA GLY A 37 3.96 6.53 -6.07
C GLY A 37 3.50 5.69 -4.89
N LEU A 38 2.79 4.60 -5.17
CA LEU A 38 2.32 3.69 -4.14
C LEU A 38 3.49 2.93 -3.52
N ALA A 39 4.45 2.51 -4.34
CA ALA A 39 5.65 1.85 -3.86
C ALA A 39 6.46 2.77 -2.94
N ALA A 40 6.55 4.04 -3.30
CA ALA A 40 7.25 5.02 -2.47
C ALA A 40 6.57 5.17 -1.11
N ARG A 41 5.24 5.09 -1.07
CA ARG A 41 4.48 5.17 0.17
C ARG A 41 4.75 3.97 1.08
N VAL A 42 4.83 2.79 0.49
CA VAL A 42 5.17 1.58 1.24
C VAL A 42 6.57 1.71 1.82
N ALA A 43 7.52 2.20 1.04
CA ALA A 43 8.89 2.39 1.51
C ALA A 43 8.94 3.35 2.70
N TYR A 44 8.13 4.40 2.65
CA TYR A 44 8.04 5.36 3.76
C TYR A 44 7.63 4.65 5.05
N TRP A 45 6.61 3.82 4.99
CA TRP A 45 6.14 3.10 6.17
C TRP A 45 7.13 2.05 6.65
N GLN A 46 7.88 1.44 5.73
CA GLN A 46 8.86 0.45 6.11
C GLN A 46 10.06 1.06 6.83
N GLU A 47 10.38 2.31 6.53
CA GLU A 47 11.52 2.98 7.16
C GLU A 47 11.20 3.52 8.55
N THR A 48 9.96 3.68 8.87
CA THR A 48 9.56 4.17 10.18
C THR A 48 9.24 3.01 11.12
#